data_c417bec0056af9b9a407b4814513fe53
#
_entry.id   c417bec0056af9b9a407b4814513fe53
#
_cell.length_a   1.000
_cell.length_b   1.000
_cell.length_c   1.000
_cell.angle_alpha   90.00
_cell.angle_beta   90.00
_cell.angle_gamma   90.00
#
_symmetry.space_group_name_H-M   'P 1'
#
loop_
_entity.id
_entity.type
_entity.pdbx_description
1 polymer ?
#
loop_
_entity_poly.entity_id
_entity_poly.type
_entity_poly.pdbx_seq_one_letter_code
_entity_poly.pdbx_strand_id
1 'polypeptide(L)'
;MELNDQQQQVVSDLSQPILLNAPAGTGKTRVLACRVAHILETGAAEGSQILCLTFTNRACKELKNRIIATAREKGLAVVVKTIHSFCYSLIKEETKRQSDRYNDFLLYDDEDCRQIIDSLPAAASAPGNDTQALQNFIEFVKKQRVIPDLHDFTAPKEALQAWLSDHGDALVQQYDAVLADNHAVDFTDLITGAYDFLTDDACCQRWRDRFRFIAVDEMQDTSEVEYAVISRLFPGRNILLCGDYFQTIYEWRGSCLLYTSPSPRDSTSS
;
A
#
# COMPACT_ATOMS: atom_id res chain seq x y z
N MET A 1 6.14 -20.10 -23.71
CA MET A 1 4.82 -20.48 -23.18
C MET A 1 3.86 -19.38 -23.59
N GLU A 2 2.88 -19.70 -24.41
CA GLU A 2 1.89 -18.73 -24.91
C GLU A 2 0.88 -18.38 -23.82
N LEU A 3 0.22 -17.21 -23.94
CA LEU A 3 -0.89 -16.83 -23.08
C LEU A 3 -2.12 -17.61 -23.51
N ASN A 4 -2.95 -18.06 -22.56
CA ASN A 4 -4.26 -18.62 -22.89
C ASN A 4 -5.28 -17.50 -23.22
N ASP A 5 -6.46 -17.87 -23.71
CA ASP A 5 -7.47 -16.93 -24.21
C ASP A 5 -7.90 -15.90 -23.13
N GLN A 6 -8.10 -16.34 -21.88
CA GLN A 6 -8.45 -15.44 -20.77
C GLN A 6 -7.31 -14.47 -20.44
N GLN A 7 -6.07 -14.94 -20.45
CA GLN A 7 -4.89 -14.08 -20.25
C GLN A 7 -4.73 -13.09 -21.40
N GLN A 8 -4.98 -13.50 -22.65
CA GLN A 8 -4.96 -12.61 -23.80
C GLN A 8 -6.03 -11.53 -23.70
N GLN A 9 -7.24 -11.87 -23.24
CA GLN A 9 -8.30 -10.91 -22.98
C GLN A 9 -7.87 -9.86 -21.95
N VAL A 10 -7.30 -10.30 -20.82
CA VAL A 10 -6.76 -9.37 -19.80
C VAL A 10 -5.70 -8.44 -20.37
N VAL A 11 -4.83 -8.94 -21.26
CA VAL A 11 -3.78 -8.14 -21.90
C VAL A 11 -4.36 -7.09 -22.85
N SER A 12 -5.35 -7.46 -23.66
CA SER A 12 -5.86 -6.60 -24.75
C SER A 12 -7.01 -5.66 -24.36
N ASP A 13 -7.82 -6.02 -23.35
CA ASP A 13 -8.94 -5.17 -22.93
C ASP A 13 -8.46 -3.97 -22.08
N LEU A 14 -8.35 -2.82 -22.71
CA LEU A 14 -7.99 -1.54 -22.08
C LEU A 14 -9.21 -0.65 -21.81
N SER A 15 -10.43 -1.17 -21.95
CA SER A 15 -11.65 -0.37 -21.87
C SER A 15 -12.19 -0.20 -20.44
N GLN A 16 -11.87 -1.14 -19.54
CA GLN A 16 -12.44 -1.20 -18.20
C GLN A 16 -11.41 -1.64 -17.14
N PRO A 17 -11.67 -1.37 -15.85
CA PRO A 17 -10.90 -1.95 -14.75
C PRO A 17 -11.02 -3.49 -14.75
N ILE A 18 -9.93 -4.17 -14.44
CA ILE A 18 -9.87 -5.63 -14.41
C ILE A 18 -9.39 -6.09 -13.05
N LEU A 19 -10.07 -7.10 -12.50
CA LEU A 19 -9.64 -7.87 -11.35
C LEU A 19 -9.19 -9.26 -11.83
N LEU A 20 -7.89 -9.53 -11.77
CA LEU A 20 -7.29 -10.82 -12.11
C LEU A 20 -7.10 -11.66 -10.86
N ASN A 21 -8.09 -12.50 -10.55
CA ASN A 21 -8.00 -13.47 -9.47
C ASN A 21 -7.50 -14.81 -10.01
N ALA A 22 -6.33 -15.24 -9.59
CA ALA A 22 -5.76 -16.52 -10.02
C ALA A 22 -4.75 -17.06 -9.01
N PRO A 23 -4.65 -18.40 -8.83
CA PRO A 23 -3.70 -19.02 -7.90
C PRO A 23 -2.24 -18.62 -8.17
N ALA A 24 -1.38 -18.80 -7.15
CA ALA A 24 0.06 -18.62 -7.35
C ALA A 24 0.59 -19.54 -8.45
N GLY A 25 1.61 -19.07 -9.17
CA GLY A 25 2.23 -19.85 -10.26
C GLY A 25 1.46 -19.87 -11.59
N THR A 26 0.26 -19.30 -11.67
CA THR A 26 -0.53 -19.24 -12.92
C THR A 26 -0.05 -18.17 -13.90
N GLY A 27 0.92 -17.36 -13.51
CA GLY A 27 1.54 -16.35 -14.37
C GLY A 27 0.91 -14.96 -14.29
N LYS A 28 0.25 -14.59 -13.18
CA LYS A 28 -0.32 -13.23 -12.95
C LYS A 28 0.66 -12.11 -13.31
N THR A 29 1.84 -12.13 -12.71
CA THR A 29 2.91 -11.11 -12.96
C THR A 29 3.35 -11.10 -14.44
N ARG A 30 3.30 -12.25 -15.13
CA ARG A 30 3.57 -12.30 -16.57
C ARG A 30 2.47 -11.63 -17.38
N VAL A 31 1.20 -11.90 -17.06
CA VAL A 31 0.05 -11.26 -17.71
C VAL A 31 0.11 -9.74 -17.52
N LEU A 32 0.44 -9.28 -16.30
CA LEU A 32 0.65 -7.87 -16.01
C LEU A 32 1.77 -7.28 -16.89
N ALA A 33 2.93 -7.92 -16.98
CA ALA A 33 4.02 -7.44 -17.84
C ALA A 33 3.64 -7.40 -19.33
N CYS A 34 2.91 -8.42 -19.83
CA CYS A 34 2.40 -8.44 -21.20
C CYS A 34 1.38 -7.34 -21.46
N ARG A 35 0.49 -7.05 -20.49
CA ARG A 35 -0.46 -5.93 -20.59
C ARG A 35 0.26 -4.59 -20.67
N VAL A 36 1.26 -4.36 -19.82
CA VAL A 36 2.08 -3.14 -19.87
C VAL A 36 2.77 -3.01 -21.25
N ALA A 37 3.33 -4.10 -21.77
CA ALA A 37 3.93 -4.09 -23.10
C ALA A 37 2.90 -3.75 -24.18
N HIS A 38 1.70 -4.33 -24.13
CA HIS A 38 0.61 -4.03 -25.05
C HIS A 38 0.18 -2.54 -25.01
N ILE A 39 0.06 -1.95 -23.81
CA ILE A 39 -0.23 -0.52 -23.64
C ILE A 39 0.83 0.35 -24.33
N LEU A 40 2.11 -0.02 -24.17
CA LEU A 40 3.23 0.72 -24.76
C LEU A 40 3.34 0.53 -26.30
N GLU A 41 3.03 -0.67 -26.78
CA GLU A 41 3.06 -1.00 -28.22
C GLU A 41 1.93 -0.31 -28.97
N THR A 42 0.72 -0.29 -28.41
CA THR A 42 -0.46 0.37 -29.00
C THR A 42 -0.42 1.89 -28.88
N GLY A 43 0.53 2.43 -28.11
CA GLY A 43 0.60 3.88 -27.84
C GLY A 43 -0.54 4.40 -26.97
N ALA A 44 -1.23 3.50 -26.22
CA ALA A 44 -2.31 3.90 -25.32
C ALA A 44 -1.81 4.78 -24.16
N ALA A 45 -0.54 4.63 -23.75
CA ALA A 45 0.15 5.50 -22.81
C ALA A 45 1.67 5.43 -23.00
N GLU A 46 2.37 6.45 -22.51
CA GLU A 46 3.82 6.42 -22.35
C GLU A 46 4.20 5.68 -21.04
N GLY A 47 5.43 5.17 -20.97
CA GLY A 47 5.88 4.43 -19.79
C GLY A 47 5.78 5.20 -18.47
N SER A 48 6.04 6.51 -18.49
CA SER A 48 5.91 7.39 -17.32
C SER A 48 4.47 7.55 -16.80
N GLN A 49 3.47 7.22 -17.64
CA GLN A 49 2.05 7.25 -17.32
C GLN A 49 1.52 5.90 -16.81
N ILE A 50 2.39 4.91 -16.63
CA ILE A 50 2.05 3.58 -16.13
C ILE A 50 2.69 3.38 -14.76
N LEU A 51 1.86 3.16 -13.73
CA LEU A 51 2.28 2.83 -12.38
C LEU A 51 2.00 1.36 -12.09
N CYS A 52 3.04 0.62 -11.71
CA CYS A 52 2.92 -0.74 -11.22
C CYS A 52 3.34 -0.77 -9.74
N LEU A 53 2.45 -1.22 -8.89
CA LEU A 53 2.68 -1.37 -7.46
C LEU A 53 2.81 -2.84 -7.10
N THR A 54 3.74 -3.15 -6.20
CA THR A 54 3.96 -4.50 -5.67
C THR A 54 4.23 -4.43 -4.17
N PHE A 55 4.30 -5.60 -3.51
CA PHE A 55 4.49 -5.66 -2.07
C PHE A 55 5.97 -5.58 -1.64
N THR A 56 6.90 -6.12 -2.41
CA THR A 56 8.32 -6.19 -2.02
C THR A 56 9.25 -5.56 -3.05
N ASN A 57 10.42 -5.08 -2.60
CA ASN A 57 11.49 -4.58 -3.48
C ASN A 57 11.98 -5.67 -4.46
N ARG A 58 11.98 -6.94 -4.04
CA ARG A 58 12.32 -8.06 -4.92
C ARG A 58 11.30 -8.22 -6.04
N ALA A 59 10.00 -8.17 -5.71
CA ALA A 59 8.92 -8.23 -6.70
C ALA A 59 8.97 -7.04 -7.67
N CYS A 60 9.26 -5.82 -7.18
CA CYS A 60 9.48 -4.65 -8.03
C CYS A 60 10.59 -4.89 -9.07
N LYS A 61 11.73 -5.40 -8.62
CA LYS A 61 12.87 -5.67 -9.50
C LYS A 61 12.53 -6.75 -10.53
N GLU A 62 11.86 -7.82 -10.10
CA GLU A 62 11.45 -8.91 -10.99
C GLU A 62 10.43 -8.44 -12.02
N LEU A 63 9.38 -7.72 -11.60
CA LEU A 63 8.37 -7.16 -12.49
C LEU A 63 9.00 -6.17 -13.49
N LYS A 64 9.87 -5.26 -13.02
CA LYS A 64 10.58 -4.33 -13.88
C LYS A 64 11.40 -5.03 -14.96
N ASN A 65 12.14 -6.07 -14.58
CA ASN A 65 12.93 -6.86 -15.53
C ASN A 65 12.04 -7.57 -16.56
N ARG A 66 10.89 -8.11 -16.15
CA ARG A 66 9.92 -8.74 -17.05
C ARG A 66 9.31 -7.73 -18.03
N ILE A 67 8.96 -6.54 -17.56
CA ILE A 67 8.45 -5.45 -18.42
C ILE A 67 9.51 -5.07 -19.45
N ILE A 68 10.77 -4.87 -19.04
CA ILE A 68 11.88 -4.52 -19.95
C ILE A 68 12.14 -5.65 -20.96
N ALA A 69 12.11 -6.90 -20.52
CA ALA A 69 12.30 -8.05 -21.41
C ALA A 69 11.20 -8.14 -22.49
N THR A 70 9.96 -7.72 -22.17
CA THR A 70 8.81 -7.79 -23.08
C THR A 70 8.68 -6.52 -23.92
N ALA A 71 8.77 -5.35 -23.32
CA ALA A 71 8.55 -4.03 -23.98
C ALA A 71 9.85 -3.32 -24.43
N ARG A 72 11.02 -3.95 -24.18
CA ARG A 72 12.35 -3.42 -24.51
C ARG A 72 12.57 -2.02 -23.94
N GLU A 73 13.15 -1.09 -24.70
CA GLU A 73 13.47 0.28 -24.27
C GLU A 73 12.24 1.06 -23.75
N LYS A 74 11.06 0.84 -24.33
CA LYS A 74 9.82 1.48 -23.88
C LYS A 74 9.49 1.12 -22.42
N GLY A 75 9.87 -0.08 -21.95
CA GLY A 75 9.66 -0.53 -20.58
C GLY A 75 10.50 0.19 -19.52
N LEU A 76 11.59 0.87 -19.93
CA LEU A 76 12.48 1.57 -19.00
C LEU A 76 11.79 2.72 -18.26
N ALA A 77 10.86 3.42 -18.90
CA ALA A 77 10.15 4.56 -18.35
C ALA A 77 8.98 4.16 -17.41
N VAL A 78 8.57 2.88 -17.41
CA VAL A 78 7.46 2.41 -16.53
C VAL A 78 7.84 2.54 -15.07
N VAL A 79 6.94 3.15 -14.28
CA VAL A 79 7.13 3.34 -12.84
C VAL A 79 6.73 2.07 -12.11
N VAL A 80 7.71 1.37 -11.52
CA VAL A 80 7.47 0.16 -10.71
C VAL A 80 8.00 0.42 -9.31
N LYS A 81 7.13 0.35 -8.30
CA LYS A 81 7.46 0.66 -6.90
C LYS A 81 6.73 -0.27 -5.93
N THR A 82 7.24 -0.38 -4.70
CA THR A 82 6.41 -0.82 -3.57
C THR A 82 5.45 0.31 -3.17
N ILE A 83 4.34 -0.04 -2.49
CA ILE A 83 3.39 0.97 -2.01
C ILE A 83 4.11 1.98 -1.09
N HIS A 84 4.95 1.52 -0.17
CA HIS A 84 5.77 2.38 0.70
C HIS A 84 6.72 3.29 -0.09
N SER A 85 7.42 2.75 -1.09
CA SER A 85 8.32 3.56 -1.95
C SER A 85 7.56 4.58 -2.80
N PHE A 86 6.32 4.27 -3.16
CA PHE A 86 5.42 5.21 -3.84
C PHE A 86 5.01 6.32 -2.90
N CYS A 87 4.54 6.00 -1.68
CA CYS A 87 4.17 6.96 -0.64
C CYS A 87 5.33 7.89 -0.27
N TYR A 88 6.53 7.32 -0.06
CA TYR A 88 7.75 8.10 0.16
C TYR A 88 8.01 9.11 -0.96
N SER A 89 7.86 8.69 -2.22
CA SER A 89 8.09 9.57 -3.37
C SER A 89 7.03 10.67 -3.48
N LEU A 90 5.78 10.34 -3.15
CA LEU A 90 4.68 11.28 -3.10
C LEU A 90 4.95 12.36 -2.05
N ILE A 91 5.23 11.97 -0.82
CA ILE A 91 5.53 12.89 0.28
C ILE A 91 6.71 13.79 -0.10
N LYS A 92 7.82 13.23 -0.58
CA LYS A 92 9.00 13.99 -1.00
C LYS A 92 8.72 15.01 -2.12
N GLU A 93 7.85 14.68 -3.06
CA GLU A 93 7.50 15.59 -4.16
C GLU A 93 6.56 16.70 -3.68
N GLU A 94 5.53 16.37 -2.90
CA GLU A 94 4.54 17.36 -2.46
C GLU A 94 5.10 18.28 -1.38
N THR A 95 5.93 17.80 -0.47
CA THR A 95 6.62 18.65 0.51
C THR A 95 7.55 19.68 -0.13
N LYS A 96 8.25 19.31 -1.20
CA LYS A 96 9.04 20.29 -1.96
C LYS A 96 8.18 21.41 -2.54
N ARG A 97 6.89 21.15 -2.80
CA ARG A 97 5.94 22.14 -3.29
C ARG A 97 5.41 23.04 -2.21
N GLN A 98 5.22 22.52 -1.01
CA GLN A 98 4.53 23.19 0.10
C GLN A 98 5.47 23.77 1.16
N SER A 99 6.78 23.52 1.11
CA SER A 99 7.78 23.95 2.12
C SER A 99 7.48 23.41 3.53
N ASP A 100 6.93 22.21 3.65
CA ASP A 100 6.43 21.61 4.88
C ASP A 100 7.50 20.77 5.62
N ARG A 101 7.16 20.30 6.84
CA ARG A 101 7.99 19.56 7.81
C ARG A 101 8.68 18.29 7.27
N TYR A 102 8.23 17.78 6.14
CA TYR A 102 8.80 16.58 5.51
C TYR A 102 9.98 16.86 4.55
N ASN A 103 10.53 18.08 4.51
CA ASN A 103 11.55 18.43 3.51
C ASN A 103 12.83 17.60 3.61
N ASP A 104 13.23 17.19 4.82
CA ASP A 104 14.37 16.30 5.07
C ASP A 104 14.07 15.45 6.31
N PHE A 105 13.27 14.41 6.15
CA PHE A 105 12.97 13.48 7.23
C PHE A 105 13.85 12.23 7.17
N LEU A 106 14.14 11.67 8.33
CA LEU A 106 14.73 10.36 8.49
C LEU A 106 13.62 9.30 8.43
N LEU A 107 13.90 8.16 7.83
CA LEU A 107 13.00 7.00 7.88
C LEU A 107 13.55 6.02 8.92
N TYR A 108 12.78 5.81 9.98
CA TYR A 108 13.09 4.86 11.03
C TYR A 108 12.52 3.48 10.69
N ASP A 109 13.34 2.46 10.89
CA ASP A 109 12.91 1.07 10.72
C ASP A 109 12.30 0.49 12.01
N ASP A 110 11.88 -0.77 11.97
CA ASP A 110 11.25 -1.44 13.11
C ASP A 110 12.18 -1.52 14.34
N GLU A 111 13.49 -1.58 14.14
CA GLU A 111 14.46 -1.61 15.23
C GLU A 111 14.62 -0.24 15.88
N ASP A 112 14.71 0.81 15.06
CA ASP A 112 14.73 2.20 15.54
C ASP A 112 13.46 2.51 16.35
N CYS A 113 12.30 2.11 15.82
CA CYS A 113 11.01 2.29 16.50
C CYS A 113 10.96 1.58 17.86
N ARG A 114 11.45 0.34 17.96
CA ARG A 114 11.51 -0.39 19.21
C ARG A 114 12.43 0.28 20.24
N GLN A 115 13.60 0.76 19.82
CA GLN A 115 14.51 1.48 20.71
C GLN A 115 13.87 2.75 21.27
N ILE A 116 13.12 3.48 20.44
CA ILE A 116 12.36 4.64 20.93
C ILE A 116 11.36 4.19 21.97
N ILE A 117 10.50 3.20 21.67
CA ILE A 117 9.46 2.74 22.57
C ILE A 117 10.05 2.29 23.92
N ASP A 118 11.15 1.54 23.92
CA ASP A 118 11.83 1.08 25.13
C ASP A 118 12.38 2.25 25.97
N SER A 119 12.65 3.39 25.37
CA SER A 119 13.12 4.61 26.05
C SER A 119 12.02 5.50 26.60
N LEU A 120 10.74 5.25 26.21
CA LEU A 120 9.64 6.13 26.61
C LEU A 120 9.27 5.94 28.09
N PRO A 121 9.12 7.04 28.85
CA PRO A 121 8.63 6.97 30.24
C PRO A 121 7.27 6.26 30.38
N ALA A 122 6.35 6.46 29.44
CA ALA A 122 5.07 5.77 29.42
C ALA A 122 5.25 4.26 29.31
N ALA A 123 6.10 3.77 28.40
CA ALA A 123 6.33 2.34 28.18
C ALA A 123 6.94 1.62 29.41
N ALA A 124 7.75 2.33 30.22
CA ALA A 124 8.40 1.76 31.40
C ALA A 124 7.43 1.19 32.45
N SER A 125 6.17 1.62 32.45
CA SER A 125 5.11 1.13 33.35
C SER A 125 4.23 0.06 32.72
N ALA A 126 4.46 -0.31 31.47
CA ALA A 126 3.64 -1.28 30.75
C ALA A 126 3.84 -2.70 31.30
N PRO A 127 2.76 -3.46 31.54
CA PRO A 127 2.87 -4.80 32.07
C PRO A 127 3.50 -5.75 31.05
N GLY A 128 4.55 -6.46 31.46
CA GLY A 128 5.17 -7.55 30.71
C GLY A 128 6.26 -7.15 29.71
N ASN A 129 6.65 -5.89 29.63
CA ASN A 129 7.72 -5.37 28.74
C ASN A 129 7.61 -5.90 27.29
N ASP A 130 6.40 -5.88 26.75
CA ASP A 130 6.11 -6.36 25.38
C ASP A 130 6.17 -5.20 24.39
N THR A 131 7.40 -4.79 24.05
CA THR A 131 7.66 -3.66 23.11
C THR A 131 6.97 -3.86 21.76
N GLN A 132 6.88 -5.12 21.29
CA GLN A 132 6.21 -5.40 20.02
C GLN A 132 4.70 -5.12 20.09
N ALA A 133 4.07 -5.47 21.22
CA ALA A 133 2.64 -5.17 21.41
C ALA A 133 2.40 -3.65 21.53
N LEU A 134 3.30 -2.91 22.16
CA LEU A 134 3.23 -1.45 22.21
C LEU A 134 3.41 -0.81 20.83
N GLN A 135 4.36 -1.31 20.04
CA GLN A 135 4.54 -0.88 18.64
C GLN A 135 3.29 -1.13 17.82
N ASN A 136 2.73 -2.34 17.89
CA ASN A 136 1.49 -2.68 17.18
C ASN A 136 0.32 -1.76 17.55
N PHE A 137 0.23 -1.38 18.83
CA PHE A 137 -0.79 -0.43 19.29
C PHE A 137 -0.56 0.98 18.72
N ILE A 138 0.67 1.48 18.72
CA ILE A 138 1.01 2.79 18.13
C ILE A 138 0.66 2.81 16.64
N GLU A 139 1.05 1.77 15.90
CA GLU A 139 0.71 1.63 14.49
C GLU A 139 -0.80 1.59 14.26
N PHE A 140 -1.53 0.86 15.10
CA PHE A 140 -2.99 0.80 15.04
C PHE A 140 -3.62 2.18 15.21
N VAL A 141 -3.23 2.95 16.23
CA VAL A 141 -3.75 4.31 16.46
C VAL A 141 -3.43 5.26 15.29
N LYS A 142 -2.23 5.15 14.71
CA LYS A 142 -1.86 5.91 13.51
C LYS A 142 -2.74 5.54 12.32
N LYS A 143 -3.00 4.25 12.10
CA LYS A 143 -3.86 3.75 11.01
C LYS A 143 -5.32 4.17 11.16
N GLN A 144 -5.84 4.26 12.41
CA GLN A 144 -7.19 4.78 12.67
C GLN A 144 -7.38 6.24 12.20
N ARG A 145 -6.32 7.04 12.11
CA ARG A 145 -6.40 8.40 11.54
C ARG A 145 -6.85 8.38 10.06
N VAL A 146 -6.55 7.28 9.34
CA VAL A 146 -6.92 7.07 7.93
C VAL A 146 -8.22 6.31 7.79
N ILE A 147 -8.42 5.29 8.64
CA ILE A 147 -9.60 4.42 8.66
C ILE A 147 -10.18 4.43 10.07
N PRO A 148 -11.12 5.36 10.38
CA PRO A 148 -11.71 5.46 11.72
C PRO A 148 -12.43 4.19 12.18
N ASP A 149 -13.00 3.42 11.24
CA ASP A 149 -13.72 2.18 11.51
C ASP A 149 -12.81 0.92 11.49
N LEU A 150 -11.49 1.10 11.61
CA LEU A 150 -10.57 -0.01 11.74
C LEU A 150 -10.94 -0.86 12.98
N HIS A 151 -10.95 -2.18 12.84
CA HIS A 151 -11.29 -3.08 13.95
C HIS A 151 -10.49 -2.76 15.22
N ASP A 152 -11.13 -2.89 16.38
CA ASP A 152 -10.51 -2.58 17.66
C ASP A 152 -9.20 -3.35 17.87
N PHE A 153 -8.21 -2.65 18.42
CA PHE A 153 -6.96 -3.27 18.83
C PHE A 153 -7.21 -4.23 20.00
N THR A 154 -6.69 -5.44 19.86
CA THR A 154 -6.70 -6.42 20.94
C THR A 154 -5.28 -6.72 21.39
N ALA A 155 -4.94 -6.35 22.61
CA ALA A 155 -3.65 -6.68 23.18
C ALA A 155 -3.55 -8.18 23.48
N PRO A 156 -2.33 -8.77 23.43
CA PRO A 156 -2.12 -10.21 23.66
C PRO A 156 -2.41 -10.64 25.10
N LYS A 157 -2.48 -9.68 26.04
CA LYS A 157 -2.75 -9.93 27.45
C LYS A 157 -3.76 -8.92 28.00
N GLU A 158 -4.68 -9.39 28.82
CA GLU A 158 -5.73 -8.57 29.45
C GLU A 158 -5.17 -7.40 30.27
N ALA A 159 -4.08 -7.64 31.01
CA ALA A 159 -3.40 -6.60 31.79
C ALA A 159 -2.83 -5.49 30.90
N LEU A 160 -2.31 -5.82 29.73
CA LEU A 160 -1.82 -4.84 28.76
C LEU A 160 -2.99 -4.08 28.13
N GLN A 161 -4.09 -4.75 27.82
CA GLN A 161 -5.29 -4.10 27.28
C GLN A 161 -5.83 -3.06 28.25
N ALA A 162 -5.94 -3.38 29.54
CA ALA A 162 -6.37 -2.45 30.57
C ALA A 162 -5.40 -1.26 30.70
N TRP A 163 -4.10 -1.53 30.68
CA TRP A 163 -3.08 -0.49 30.76
C TRP A 163 -3.13 0.46 29.54
N LEU A 164 -3.30 -0.08 28.33
CA LEU A 164 -3.42 0.72 27.10
C LEU A 164 -4.66 1.62 27.10
N SER A 165 -5.76 1.18 27.72
CA SER A 165 -6.97 2.01 27.88
C SER A 165 -6.71 3.28 28.69
N ASP A 166 -5.79 3.23 29.66
CA ASP A 166 -5.48 4.35 30.54
C ASP A 166 -4.28 5.18 30.08
N HIS A 167 -3.31 4.54 29.39
CA HIS A 167 -2.00 5.14 29.08
C HIS A 167 -1.67 5.19 27.59
N GLY A 168 -2.49 4.57 26.73
CA GLY A 168 -2.22 4.44 25.30
C GLY A 168 -2.06 5.78 24.60
N ASP A 169 -2.89 6.77 24.91
CA ASP A 169 -2.78 8.12 24.34
C ASP A 169 -1.46 8.79 24.69
N ALA A 170 -1.02 8.67 25.95
CA ALA A 170 0.26 9.22 26.42
C ALA A 170 1.45 8.52 25.75
N LEU A 171 1.36 7.21 25.53
CA LEU A 171 2.37 6.44 24.81
C LEU A 171 2.53 6.95 23.37
N VAL A 172 1.42 7.07 22.64
CA VAL A 172 1.42 7.54 21.25
C VAL A 172 1.94 8.98 21.16
N GLN A 173 1.50 9.87 22.06
CA GLN A 173 1.96 11.26 22.08
C GLN A 173 3.48 11.36 22.33
N GLN A 174 4.02 10.59 23.27
CA GLN A 174 5.46 10.57 23.54
C GLN A 174 6.24 10.02 22.35
N TYR A 175 5.76 8.97 21.73
CA TYR A 175 6.38 8.41 20.53
C TYR A 175 6.40 9.41 19.37
N ASP A 176 5.26 10.01 19.04
CA ASP A 176 5.14 11.02 17.99
C ASP A 176 6.02 12.26 18.27
N ALA A 177 6.16 12.66 19.54
CA ALA A 177 7.06 13.75 19.93
C ALA A 177 8.52 13.43 19.65
N VAL A 178 8.99 12.21 19.97
CA VAL A 178 10.38 11.79 19.68
C VAL A 178 10.62 11.75 18.17
N LEU A 179 9.68 11.25 17.38
CA LEU A 179 9.82 11.29 15.91
C LEU A 179 9.89 12.73 15.40
N ALA A 180 9.04 13.61 15.91
CA ALA A 180 9.02 15.02 15.51
C ALA A 180 10.34 15.75 15.86
N ASP A 181 10.88 15.53 17.07
CA ASP A 181 12.14 16.14 17.54
C ASP A 181 13.33 15.67 16.69
N ASN A 182 13.30 14.44 16.21
CA ASN A 182 14.33 13.87 15.34
C ASN A 182 14.10 14.15 13.84
N HIS A 183 13.04 14.88 13.47
CA HIS A 183 12.61 15.02 12.08
C HIS A 183 12.48 13.66 11.38
N ALA A 184 11.93 12.66 12.06
CA ALA A 184 11.79 11.30 11.59
C ALA A 184 10.33 10.92 11.33
N VAL A 185 10.15 9.90 10.51
CA VAL A 185 8.88 9.21 10.27
C VAL A 185 9.14 7.71 10.29
N ASP A 186 8.16 6.92 10.70
CA ASP A 186 8.18 5.47 10.55
C ASP A 186 7.45 5.02 9.25
N PHE A 187 7.42 3.71 9.00
CA PHE A 187 6.75 3.17 7.82
C PHE A 187 5.23 3.42 7.82
N THR A 188 4.60 3.47 8.98
CA THR A 188 3.17 3.80 9.09
C THR A 188 2.92 5.26 8.74
N ASP A 189 3.79 6.18 9.17
CA ASP A 189 3.71 7.59 8.82
C ASP A 189 3.86 7.84 7.31
N LEU A 190 4.63 7.00 6.58
CA LEU A 190 4.69 7.11 5.13
C LEU A 190 3.33 6.85 4.48
N ILE A 191 2.59 5.86 4.97
CA ILE A 191 1.27 5.53 4.41
C ILE A 191 0.24 6.59 4.79
N THR A 192 0.15 6.93 6.09
CA THR A 192 -0.81 7.90 6.59
C THR A 192 -0.55 9.31 6.06
N GLY A 193 0.72 9.73 6.00
CA GLY A 193 1.09 11.02 5.42
C GLY A 193 0.82 11.11 3.92
N ALA A 194 1.03 10.03 3.16
CA ALA A 194 0.64 10.00 1.75
C ALA A 194 -0.89 10.10 1.58
N TYR A 195 -1.65 9.45 2.47
CA TYR A 195 -3.11 9.59 2.49
C TYR A 195 -3.52 11.04 2.74
N ASP A 196 -2.92 11.70 3.73
CA ASP A 196 -3.22 13.10 4.07
C ASP A 196 -3.00 14.02 2.86
N PHE A 197 -1.88 13.87 2.14
CA PHE A 197 -1.67 14.61 0.89
C PHE A 197 -2.73 14.32 -0.17
N LEU A 198 -3.17 13.08 -0.30
CA LEU A 198 -4.19 12.69 -1.27
C LEU A 198 -5.63 13.03 -0.83
N THR A 199 -5.86 13.56 0.38
CA THR A 199 -7.14 14.15 0.78
C THR A 199 -7.34 15.53 0.17
N ASP A 200 -6.27 16.26 -0.15
CA ASP A 200 -6.34 17.48 -0.94
C ASP A 200 -6.67 17.15 -2.40
N ASP A 201 -7.81 17.65 -2.87
CA ASP A 201 -8.32 17.34 -4.21
C ASP A 201 -7.35 17.78 -5.31
N ALA A 202 -6.67 18.90 -5.16
CA ALA A 202 -5.72 19.39 -6.17
C ALA A 202 -4.46 18.52 -6.21
N CYS A 203 -3.95 18.08 -5.06
CA CYS A 203 -2.86 17.13 -4.98
C CYS A 203 -3.27 15.78 -5.59
N CYS A 204 -4.41 15.24 -5.16
CA CYS A 204 -4.92 13.97 -5.66
C CYS A 204 -5.11 13.98 -7.19
N GLN A 205 -5.66 15.06 -7.73
CA GLN A 205 -5.86 15.20 -9.18
C GLN A 205 -4.53 15.24 -9.94
N ARG A 206 -3.50 15.95 -9.44
CA ARG A 206 -2.15 15.95 -10.03
C ARG A 206 -1.57 14.55 -10.16
N TRP A 207 -1.70 13.75 -9.09
CA TRP A 207 -1.20 12.37 -9.09
C TRP A 207 -2.02 11.44 -9.97
N ARG A 208 -3.34 11.62 -10.03
CA ARG A 208 -4.22 10.93 -11.00
C ARG A 208 -3.83 11.25 -12.43
N ASP A 209 -3.58 12.51 -12.77
CA ASP A 209 -3.25 12.92 -14.13
C ASP A 209 -1.87 12.43 -14.58
N ARG A 210 -0.97 12.16 -13.65
CA ARG A 210 0.32 11.54 -13.92
C ARG A 210 0.22 10.10 -14.40
N PHE A 211 -0.73 9.33 -13.84
CA PHE A 211 -0.87 7.90 -14.14
C PHE A 211 -2.19 7.58 -14.81
N ARG A 212 -2.11 7.18 -16.07
CA ARG A 212 -3.27 6.76 -16.87
C ARG A 212 -3.65 5.30 -16.63
N PHE A 213 -2.62 4.47 -16.38
CA PHE A 213 -2.77 3.04 -16.10
C PHE A 213 -2.10 2.71 -14.76
N ILE A 214 -2.83 2.00 -13.92
CA ILE A 214 -2.35 1.56 -12.61
C ILE A 214 -2.54 0.05 -12.51
N ALA A 215 -1.47 -0.66 -12.16
CA ALA A 215 -1.51 -2.09 -11.91
C ALA A 215 -1.01 -2.36 -10.48
N VAL A 216 -1.72 -3.20 -9.73
CA VAL A 216 -1.32 -3.64 -8.40
C VAL A 216 -1.15 -5.15 -8.44
N ASP A 217 0.06 -5.64 -8.18
CA ASP A 217 0.36 -7.08 -8.08
C ASP A 217 0.31 -7.53 -6.62
N GLU A 218 -0.06 -8.77 -6.37
CA GLU A 218 -0.23 -9.38 -5.06
C GLU A 218 -1.17 -8.57 -4.14
N MET A 219 -2.33 -8.19 -4.69
CA MET A 219 -3.32 -7.35 -4.01
C MET A 219 -3.79 -7.93 -2.67
N GLN A 220 -3.77 -9.26 -2.50
CA GLN A 220 -4.14 -9.94 -1.25
C GLN A 220 -3.18 -9.61 -0.08
N ASP A 221 -1.98 -9.12 -0.36
CA ASP A 221 -0.99 -8.74 0.66
C ASP A 221 -1.11 -7.26 1.07
N THR A 222 -1.98 -6.50 0.40
CA THR A 222 -2.20 -5.07 0.66
C THR A 222 -3.07 -4.89 1.91
N SER A 223 -2.62 -4.09 2.87
CA SER A 223 -3.40 -3.71 4.04
C SER A 223 -4.54 -2.74 3.67
N GLU A 224 -5.55 -2.63 4.54
CA GLU A 224 -6.68 -1.71 4.35
C GLU A 224 -6.22 -0.25 4.20
N VAL A 225 -5.22 0.17 4.98
CA VAL A 225 -4.68 1.54 4.92
C VAL A 225 -3.91 1.79 3.63
N GLU A 226 -3.10 0.83 3.18
CA GLU A 226 -2.43 0.90 1.88
C GLU A 226 -3.44 0.97 0.74
N TYR A 227 -4.50 0.14 0.82
CA TYR A 227 -5.60 0.19 -0.14
C TYR A 227 -6.32 1.54 -0.15
N ALA A 228 -6.60 2.11 1.02
CA ALA A 228 -7.20 3.44 1.13
C ALA A 228 -6.38 4.51 0.40
N VAL A 229 -5.04 4.45 0.51
CA VAL A 229 -4.12 5.36 -0.20
C VAL A 229 -4.20 5.16 -1.71
N ILE A 230 -3.97 3.92 -2.20
CA ILE A 230 -3.88 3.68 -3.65
C ILE A 230 -5.21 3.84 -4.35
N SER A 231 -6.33 3.54 -3.68
CA SER A 231 -7.68 3.69 -4.23
C SER A 231 -8.05 5.14 -4.53
N ARG A 232 -7.42 6.11 -3.85
CA ARG A 232 -7.54 7.54 -4.19
C ARG A 232 -7.13 7.86 -5.62
N LEU A 233 -6.23 7.06 -6.19
CA LEU A 233 -5.74 7.26 -7.55
C LEU A 233 -6.63 6.63 -8.63
N PHE A 234 -7.56 5.74 -8.26
CA PHE A 234 -8.33 4.93 -9.22
C PHE A 234 -9.36 5.69 -10.06
N PRO A 235 -10.09 6.71 -9.55
CA PRO A 235 -11.14 7.36 -10.32
C PRO A 235 -10.67 7.86 -11.69
N GLY A 236 -11.35 7.42 -12.76
CA GLY A 236 -11.04 7.80 -14.13
C GLY A 236 -9.78 7.17 -14.72
N ARG A 237 -9.19 6.15 -14.08
CA ARG A 237 -7.98 5.45 -14.55
C ARG A 237 -8.30 4.03 -15.00
N ASN A 238 -7.44 3.46 -15.84
CA ASN A 238 -7.52 2.05 -16.18
C ASN A 238 -6.73 1.24 -15.13
N ILE A 239 -7.43 0.34 -14.45
CA ILE A 239 -6.90 -0.37 -13.28
C ILE A 239 -6.80 -1.87 -13.59
N LEU A 240 -5.68 -2.48 -13.21
CA LEU A 240 -5.51 -3.93 -13.13
C LEU A 240 -5.12 -4.31 -11.70
N LEU A 241 -5.98 -5.01 -10.99
CA LEU A 241 -5.67 -5.62 -9.71
C LEU A 241 -5.39 -7.11 -9.91
N CYS A 242 -4.21 -7.58 -9.50
CA CYS A 242 -3.80 -8.97 -9.56
C CYS A 242 -3.67 -9.53 -8.15
N GLY A 243 -4.29 -10.68 -7.88
CA GLY A 243 -4.20 -11.32 -6.57
C GLY A 243 -4.60 -12.78 -6.57
N ASP A 244 -4.39 -13.43 -5.45
CA ASP A 244 -4.87 -14.76 -5.13
C ASP A 244 -5.63 -14.71 -3.81
N TYR A 245 -6.94 -14.57 -3.88
CA TYR A 245 -7.79 -14.48 -2.69
C TYR A 245 -7.78 -15.72 -1.79
N PHE A 246 -7.29 -16.85 -2.28
CA PHE A 246 -7.14 -18.07 -1.47
C PHE A 246 -5.84 -18.12 -0.68
N GLN A 247 -4.94 -17.15 -0.89
CA GLN A 247 -3.62 -17.06 -0.24
C GLN A 247 -3.47 -15.81 0.67
N THR A 248 -4.50 -15.36 1.33
CA THR A 248 -4.42 -14.29 2.35
C THR A 248 -3.62 -14.77 3.56
N ILE A 249 -2.28 -14.87 3.42
CA ILE A 249 -1.37 -15.29 4.51
C ILE A 249 -1.09 -14.14 5.50
N TYR A 250 -1.47 -12.92 5.15
CA TYR A 250 -1.26 -11.72 5.96
C TYR A 250 -2.56 -11.17 6.58
N GLU A 251 -3.54 -12.03 6.88
CA GLU A 251 -4.76 -11.62 7.61
C GLU A 251 -4.45 -10.82 8.89
N TRP A 252 -3.35 -11.17 9.58
CA TRP A 252 -2.87 -10.47 10.76
C TRP A 252 -2.42 -9.01 10.52
N ARG A 253 -2.19 -8.60 9.26
CA ARG A 253 -1.91 -7.20 8.87
C ARG A 253 -3.16 -6.42 8.49
N GLY A 254 -4.37 -6.97 8.65
CA GLY A 254 -5.59 -6.36 8.18
C GLY A 254 -5.61 -6.26 6.64
N SER A 255 -5.34 -7.38 5.94
CA SER A 255 -5.41 -7.42 4.48
C SER A 255 -6.84 -7.13 4.01
N CYS A 256 -6.97 -6.19 3.07
CA CYS A 256 -8.26 -5.77 2.53
C CYS A 256 -8.90 -6.89 1.71
N LEU A 257 -9.81 -7.64 2.30
CA LEU A 257 -10.76 -8.47 1.56
C LEU A 257 -11.79 -7.54 0.93
N LEU A 258 -11.66 -7.29 -0.37
CA LEU A 258 -12.69 -6.62 -1.17
C LEU A 258 -13.95 -7.50 -1.25
N TYR A 259 -14.66 -7.64 -0.14
CA TYR A 259 -15.96 -8.26 -0.07
C TYR A 259 -17.04 -7.22 -0.40
N THR A 260 -17.20 -6.85 -1.68
CA THR A 260 -18.41 -6.26 -2.19
C THR A 260 -18.58 -6.57 -3.68
N SER A 261 -18.62 -7.85 -4.00
CA SER A 261 -19.25 -8.29 -5.25
C SER A 261 -20.31 -9.32 -4.89
N PRO A 262 -21.60 -9.08 -5.17
CA PRO A 262 -22.61 -10.13 -4.99
C PRO A 262 -22.18 -11.31 -5.84
N SER A 263 -22.10 -12.48 -5.20
CA SER A 263 -21.83 -13.74 -5.89
C SER A 263 -22.87 -13.96 -6.99
N PRO A 264 -22.48 -14.37 -8.20
CA PRO A 264 -23.44 -14.73 -9.26
C PRO A 264 -24.37 -15.89 -8.89
N ARG A 265 -24.25 -16.47 -7.69
CA ARG A 265 -25.07 -17.58 -7.21
C ARG A 265 -26.39 -17.17 -6.52
N ASP A 266 -26.59 -15.88 -6.23
CA ASP A 266 -27.79 -15.42 -5.54
C ASP A 266 -28.92 -15.01 -6.46
N SER A 267 -28.82 -15.27 -7.77
CA SER A 267 -29.87 -14.96 -8.78
C SER A 267 -30.62 -16.17 -9.33
N THR A 268 -30.61 -17.31 -8.63
CA THR A 268 -31.45 -18.45 -9.02
C THR A 268 -32.27 -18.98 -7.85
N SER A 269 -33.36 -18.26 -7.48
CA SER A 269 -34.52 -18.86 -6.85
C SER A 269 -35.71 -17.88 -6.91
N SER A 270 -36.48 -17.96 -7.93
CA SER A 270 -37.96 -17.84 -7.95
C SER A 270 -38.48 -18.21 -9.32
#